data_492c69ba35a63232f07c9237b19c0037
#
_entry.id   492c69ba35a63232f07c9237b19c0037
#
_cell.length_a   1.000
_cell.length_b   1.000
_cell.length_c   1.000
_cell.angle_alpha   90.00
_cell.angle_beta   90.00
_cell.angle_gamma   90.00
#
_symmetry.space_group_name_H-M   'P 1'
#
loop_
_entity.id
_entity.type
_entity.pdbx_description
1 polymer ?
#
loop_
_entity_poly.entity_id
_entity_poly.type
_entity_poly.pdbx_seq_one_letter_code
_entity_poly.pdbx_strand_id
1 'polypeptide(L)'
;MKLIKRIAAVIISGAAALSCYTFSSAAEEDIDGDADVIDTEDEASEDSDYITSGDYKYSVKVYDDGSDVAFLEEYTGDAEKVEIPEEIDGYKVKGLGNKTFYLNDKITEITISENLADFGYYPFYGCTSLMEFKVNENNPIYTSDSDGALVGKDGLAIMAYPTGKNPEKYTLADGIVAINSSAFAMCSELKEINFPDSLEYIGNFVFSECTSLESITFPDSVSALGKFVFSGCTS
;
A
#
# COMPACT_ATOMS: atom_id res chain seq x y z
N MET A 1 -20.16 -3.64 17.87
CA MET A 1 -20.95 -4.31 16.79
C MET A 1 -21.71 -3.37 15.86
N LYS A 2 -22.08 -2.15 16.26
CA LYS A 2 -22.76 -1.16 15.39
C LYS A 2 -21.77 -0.28 14.58
N LEU A 3 -20.53 -0.13 15.02
CA LEU A 3 -19.51 0.72 14.41
C LEU A 3 -18.87 0.06 13.18
N ILE A 4 -18.56 -1.24 13.27
CA ILE A 4 -18.03 -2.04 12.16
C ILE A 4 -19.00 -2.02 10.95
N LYS A 5 -20.31 -1.96 11.21
CA LYS A 5 -21.33 -1.82 10.16
C LYS A 5 -21.36 -0.41 9.50
N ARG A 6 -20.83 0.62 10.16
CA ARG A 6 -20.73 1.97 9.58
C ARG A 6 -19.50 2.13 8.68
N ILE A 7 -18.36 1.54 9.06
CA ILE A 7 -17.17 1.47 8.21
C ILE A 7 -17.50 0.71 6.92
N ALA A 8 -18.18 -0.44 7.04
CA ALA A 8 -18.70 -1.18 5.89
C ALA A 8 -19.71 -0.37 5.05
N ALA A 9 -20.46 0.56 5.64
CA ALA A 9 -21.49 1.32 4.92
C ALA A 9 -20.94 2.56 4.18
N VAL A 10 -19.84 3.14 4.63
CA VAL A 10 -19.12 4.21 3.89
C VAL A 10 -18.38 3.62 2.68
N ILE A 11 -17.93 2.38 2.80
CA ILE A 11 -17.28 1.61 1.73
C ILE A 11 -18.29 1.13 0.66
N ILE A 12 -19.57 0.94 1.00
CA ILE A 12 -20.60 0.34 0.12
C ILE A 12 -21.26 1.32 -0.85
N SER A 13 -21.07 2.64 -0.73
CA SER A 13 -21.72 3.61 -1.63
C SER A 13 -21.03 3.84 -2.99
N GLY A 14 -19.86 3.23 -3.23
CA GLY A 14 -19.16 3.27 -4.51
C GLY A 14 -18.74 1.86 -4.92
N ALA A 15 -19.57 1.21 -5.74
CA ALA A 15 -19.40 -0.20 -6.12
C ALA A 15 -18.10 -0.54 -6.89
N ALA A 16 -17.21 0.44 -7.16
CA ALA A 16 -15.91 0.23 -7.79
C ALA A 16 -14.72 0.34 -6.82
N ALA A 17 -14.93 0.83 -5.59
CA ALA A 17 -13.86 1.02 -4.61
C ALA A 17 -13.70 -0.15 -3.63
N LEU A 18 -14.59 -1.15 -3.70
CA LEU A 18 -14.62 -2.24 -2.71
C LEU A 18 -13.44 -3.20 -2.78
N SER A 19 -12.82 -3.36 -3.95
CA SER A 19 -11.67 -4.28 -4.07
C SER A 19 -10.41 -3.72 -3.42
N CYS A 20 -10.27 -2.40 -3.35
CA CYS A 20 -9.07 -1.75 -2.82
C CYS A 20 -9.04 -1.65 -1.29
N TYR A 21 -10.21 -1.72 -0.65
CA TYR A 21 -10.36 -1.70 0.81
C TYR A 21 -10.76 -3.06 1.39
N THR A 22 -10.55 -4.15 0.65
CA THR A 22 -10.70 -5.47 1.25
C THR A 22 -9.64 -5.62 2.34
N PHE A 23 -10.01 -5.13 3.52
CA PHE A 23 -9.38 -5.58 4.74
C PHE A 23 -9.60 -7.08 4.76
N SER A 24 -8.58 -7.84 4.35
CA SER A 24 -8.62 -9.28 4.51
C SER A 24 -8.84 -9.57 5.98
N SER A 25 -10.10 -9.78 6.35
CA SER A 25 -10.46 -10.40 7.63
C SER A 25 -10.19 -11.92 7.59
N ALA A 26 -9.58 -12.39 6.53
CA ALA A 26 -9.16 -13.77 6.36
C ALA A 26 -7.66 -13.86 6.63
N ALA A 27 -7.31 -13.92 7.89
CA ALA A 27 -6.17 -14.60 8.48
C ALA A 27 -6.07 -14.17 9.95
N GLU A 28 -7.04 -14.57 10.76
CA GLU A 28 -6.77 -14.94 12.14
C GLU A 28 -6.06 -16.31 12.08
N GLU A 29 -4.83 -16.34 11.62
CA GLU A 29 -3.92 -17.43 11.94
C GLU A 29 -2.84 -16.86 12.82
N ASP A 30 -2.76 -17.44 14.02
CA ASP A 30 -1.85 -17.13 15.10
C ASP A 30 -0.40 -17.15 14.61
N ILE A 31 0.21 -15.98 14.45
CA ILE A 31 1.66 -15.86 14.38
C ILE A 31 2.11 -15.59 15.82
N ASP A 32 2.44 -16.66 16.53
CA ASP A 32 3.11 -16.59 17.83
C ASP A 32 4.49 -15.92 17.67
N GLY A 33 4.76 -15.03 18.61
CA GLY A 33 5.83 -14.07 18.56
C GLY A 33 7.23 -14.65 18.46
N ASP A 34 7.99 -14.06 17.57
CA ASP A 34 9.38 -13.67 17.82
C ASP A 34 9.75 -12.51 16.89
N ALA A 35 10.35 -11.47 17.44
CA ALA A 35 10.55 -10.17 16.79
C ALA A 35 11.70 -10.15 15.75
N ASP A 36 12.11 -11.28 15.22
CA ASP A 36 13.29 -11.41 14.36
C ASP A 36 13.02 -11.97 12.95
N VAL A 37 11.76 -12.10 12.53
CA VAL A 37 11.50 -12.68 11.20
C VAL A 37 10.42 -11.86 10.50
N ILE A 38 10.83 -10.86 9.70
CA ILE A 38 10.10 -10.48 8.48
C ILE A 38 10.42 -11.55 7.41
N ASP A 39 10.50 -12.78 7.84
CA ASP A 39 10.65 -13.95 7.01
C ASP A 39 9.51 -14.91 7.35
N THR A 40 8.28 -14.40 7.26
CA THR A 40 7.20 -15.31 6.99
C THR A 40 7.44 -15.74 5.56
N GLU A 41 8.05 -16.89 5.41
CA GLU A 41 7.79 -17.75 4.29
C GLU A 41 6.24 -17.85 4.18
N ASP A 42 5.61 -16.86 3.52
CA ASP A 42 4.47 -17.20 2.71
C ASP A 42 5.03 -18.27 1.81
N GLU A 43 4.74 -19.52 2.14
CA GLU A 43 4.90 -20.62 1.21
C GLU A 43 4.13 -20.20 -0.04
N ALA A 44 4.79 -19.38 -0.88
CA ALA A 44 4.52 -19.36 -2.28
C ALA A 44 4.62 -20.83 -2.64
N SER A 45 3.50 -21.47 -2.91
CA SER A 45 3.50 -22.79 -3.51
C SER A 45 4.57 -22.73 -4.59
N GLU A 46 5.66 -23.50 -4.40
CA GLU A 46 6.72 -23.68 -5.39
C GLU A 46 6.06 -24.24 -6.65
N ASP A 47 5.47 -23.41 -7.45
CA ASP A 47 5.05 -23.58 -8.84
C ASP A 47 3.98 -22.53 -9.22
N SER A 48 4.17 -21.25 -8.85
CA SER A 48 3.40 -20.20 -9.52
C SER A 48 4.03 -20.00 -10.90
N ASP A 49 3.29 -20.38 -11.96
CA ASP A 49 3.67 -20.16 -13.36
C ASP A 49 3.72 -18.64 -13.66
N TYR A 50 4.72 -17.93 -13.10
CA TYR A 50 4.94 -16.54 -13.43
C TYR A 50 5.50 -16.44 -14.84
N ILE A 51 4.93 -15.55 -15.62
CA ILE A 51 5.40 -15.23 -16.96
C ILE A 51 6.38 -14.06 -16.83
N THR A 52 7.52 -14.15 -17.50
CA THR A 52 8.49 -13.04 -17.55
C THR A 52 8.33 -12.29 -18.86
N SER A 53 8.13 -10.96 -18.77
CA SER A 53 8.08 -10.08 -19.93
C SER A 53 8.74 -8.74 -19.57
N GLY A 54 9.78 -8.37 -20.32
CA GLY A 54 10.59 -7.19 -20.04
C GLY A 54 11.15 -7.23 -18.61
N ASP A 55 10.90 -6.16 -17.85
CA ASP A 55 11.37 -5.99 -16.49
C ASP A 55 10.40 -6.54 -15.43
N TYR A 56 9.40 -7.33 -15.82
CA TYR A 56 8.38 -7.83 -14.90
C TYR A 56 8.23 -9.35 -14.95
N LYS A 57 7.96 -9.92 -13.78
CA LYS A 57 7.24 -11.20 -13.68
C LYS A 57 5.79 -10.90 -13.37
N TYR A 58 4.87 -11.59 -14.01
CA TYR A 58 3.44 -11.38 -13.82
C TYR A 58 2.67 -12.70 -13.83
N SER A 59 1.49 -12.69 -13.22
CA SER A 59 0.51 -13.76 -13.29
C SER A 59 -0.75 -13.29 -14.02
N VAL A 60 -1.49 -14.22 -14.62
CA VAL A 60 -2.80 -13.94 -15.23
C VAL A 60 -3.88 -14.43 -14.28
N LYS A 61 -4.83 -13.55 -13.97
CA LYS A 61 -5.96 -13.85 -13.07
C LYS A 61 -7.27 -13.52 -13.76
N VAL A 62 -8.33 -14.25 -13.44
CA VAL A 62 -9.68 -13.91 -13.87
C VAL A 62 -10.21 -12.80 -12.96
N TYR A 63 -10.59 -11.68 -13.55
CA TYR A 63 -11.13 -10.54 -12.82
C TYR A 63 -12.65 -10.65 -12.62
N ASP A 64 -13.24 -9.77 -11.79
CA ASP A 64 -14.66 -9.84 -11.39
C ASP A 64 -15.64 -9.78 -12.59
N ASP A 65 -15.25 -9.13 -13.69
CA ASP A 65 -16.02 -9.05 -14.92
C ASP A 65 -15.83 -10.26 -15.86
N GLY A 66 -15.02 -11.23 -15.43
CA GLY A 66 -14.68 -12.44 -16.17
C GLY A 66 -13.56 -12.26 -17.20
N SER A 67 -12.91 -11.09 -17.28
CA SER A 67 -11.74 -10.87 -18.14
C SER A 67 -10.46 -11.44 -17.54
N ASP A 68 -9.55 -11.90 -18.40
CA ASP A 68 -8.20 -12.24 -18.01
C ASP A 68 -7.36 -10.96 -17.90
N VAL A 69 -6.70 -10.75 -16.77
CA VAL A 69 -5.90 -9.57 -16.46
C VAL A 69 -4.55 -9.95 -15.87
N ALA A 70 -3.56 -9.07 -16.03
CA ALA A 70 -2.25 -9.27 -15.44
C ALA A 70 -2.14 -8.64 -14.05
N PHE A 71 -1.47 -9.37 -13.15
CA PHE A 71 -0.94 -8.87 -11.88
C PHE A 71 0.58 -8.92 -11.93
N LEU A 72 1.23 -7.77 -11.77
CA LEU A 72 2.69 -7.70 -11.74
C LEU A 72 3.19 -8.21 -10.39
N GLU A 73 3.90 -9.32 -10.38
CA GLU A 73 4.31 -9.99 -9.13
C GLU A 73 5.71 -9.53 -8.68
N GLU A 74 6.61 -9.27 -9.63
CA GLU A 74 7.97 -8.81 -9.33
C GLU A 74 8.48 -7.85 -10.40
N TYR A 75 9.11 -6.75 -9.98
CA TYR A 75 9.87 -5.86 -10.84
C TYR A 75 11.35 -6.20 -10.76
N THR A 76 11.95 -6.55 -11.89
CA THR A 76 13.37 -6.97 -12.01
C THR A 76 14.25 -5.92 -12.69
N GLY A 77 13.67 -4.79 -13.10
CA GLY A 77 14.38 -3.71 -13.79
C GLY A 77 15.25 -2.86 -12.82
N ASP A 78 16.00 -1.94 -13.40
CA ASP A 78 16.92 -1.06 -12.69
C ASP A 78 16.66 0.45 -12.93
N ALA A 79 15.49 0.78 -13.51
CA ALA A 79 15.13 2.16 -13.78
C ALA A 79 14.84 2.95 -12.50
N GLU A 80 15.28 4.21 -12.46
CA GLU A 80 14.96 5.14 -11.37
C GLU A 80 13.52 5.66 -11.46
N LYS A 81 12.92 5.64 -12.66
CA LYS A 81 11.54 6.04 -12.89
C LYS A 81 10.82 4.90 -13.59
N VAL A 82 9.76 4.44 -12.95
CA VAL A 82 9.01 3.29 -13.41
C VAL A 82 7.59 3.72 -13.78
N GLU A 83 7.22 3.46 -15.03
CA GLU A 83 5.83 3.56 -15.48
C GLU A 83 5.23 2.16 -15.44
N ILE A 84 4.22 1.96 -14.59
CA ILE A 84 3.46 0.70 -14.57
C ILE A 84 2.70 0.61 -15.90
N PRO A 85 2.95 -0.44 -16.71
CA PRO A 85 2.34 -0.54 -18.02
C PRO A 85 0.82 -0.71 -17.91
N GLU A 86 0.08 -0.18 -18.89
CA GLU A 86 -1.36 -0.39 -19.00
C GLU A 86 -1.71 -1.82 -19.42
N GLU A 87 -0.82 -2.41 -20.25
CA GLU A 87 -0.94 -3.78 -20.76
C GLU A 87 0.43 -4.47 -20.78
N ILE A 88 0.44 -5.76 -20.57
CA ILE A 88 1.60 -6.64 -20.74
C ILE A 88 1.17 -7.90 -21.49
N ASP A 89 1.85 -8.21 -22.60
CA ASP A 89 1.57 -9.35 -23.48
C ASP A 89 0.08 -9.50 -23.88
N GLY A 90 -0.63 -8.36 -24.02
CA GLY A 90 -2.04 -8.30 -24.39
C GLY A 90 -3.03 -8.40 -23.23
N TYR A 91 -2.55 -8.53 -22.00
CA TYR A 91 -3.38 -8.49 -20.78
C TYR A 91 -3.34 -7.09 -20.16
N LYS A 92 -4.51 -6.54 -19.79
CA LYS A 92 -4.57 -5.31 -19.00
C LYS A 92 -3.93 -5.52 -17.64
N VAL A 93 -3.03 -4.62 -17.23
CA VAL A 93 -2.45 -4.64 -15.89
C VAL A 93 -3.45 -4.04 -14.90
N LYS A 94 -4.00 -4.89 -14.04
CA LYS A 94 -5.01 -4.52 -13.05
C LYS A 94 -4.47 -4.45 -11.63
N GLY A 95 -3.38 -5.16 -11.33
CA GLY A 95 -2.88 -5.22 -9.98
C GLY A 95 -1.37 -5.35 -9.87
N LEU A 96 -0.88 -5.01 -8.70
CA LEU A 96 0.43 -5.40 -8.20
C LEU A 96 0.25 -6.58 -7.25
N GLY A 97 1.10 -7.57 -7.39
CA GLY A 97 1.18 -8.69 -6.47
C GLY A 97 1.84 -8.32 -5.13
N ASN A 98 2.12 -9.33 -4.33
CA ASN A 98 2.84 -9.14 -3.09
C ASN A 98 4.29 -8.76 -3.36
N LYS A 99 4.78 -7.71 -2.71
CA LYS A 99 6.19 -7.32 -2.76
C LYS A 99 6.72 -6.94 -4.16
N THR A 100 5.90 -6.47 -5.09
CA THR A 100 6.27 -6.17 -6.50
C THR A 100 7.54 -5.32 -6.62
N PHE A 101 7.68 -4.25 -5.82
CA PHE A 101 8.86 -3.36 -5.78
C PHE A 101 9.59 -3.44 -4.43
N TYR A 102 9.43 -4.51 -3.69
CA TYR A 102 9.95 -4.68 -2.33
C TYR A 102 11.46 -4.47 -2.26
N LEU A 103 11.89 -3.60 -1.32
CA LEU A 103 13.28 -3.22 -1.07
C LEU A 103 14.02 -2.64 -2.30
N ASN A 104 13.30 -2.08 -3.25
CA ASN A 104 13.93 -1.38 -4.38
C ASN A 104 14.35 0.02 -3.95
N ASP A 105 15.62 0.21 -3.67
CA ASP A 105 16.22 1.46 -3.22
C ASP A 105 16.65 2.41 -4.35
N LYS A 106 16.40 2.03 -5.62
CA LYS A 106 16.77 2.84 -6.79
C LYS A 106 15.62 3.69 -7.33
N ILE A 107 14.39 3.20 -7.20
CA ILE A 107 13.23 3.86 -7.77
C ILE A 107 12.97 5.18 -7.05
N THR A 108 12.92 6.26 -7.82
CA THR A 108 12.62 7.63 -7.33
C THR A 108 11.21 8.09 -7.69
N GLU A 109 10.59 7.48 -8.70
CA GLU A 109 9.26 7.84 -9.20
C GLU A 109 8.53 6.60 -9.71
N ILE A 110 7.27 6.42 -9.30
CA ILE A 110 6.39 5.38 -9.83
C ILE A 110 5.16 6.06 -10.43
N THR A 111 4.88 5.76 -11.72
CA THR A 111 3.66 6.20 -12.39
C THR A 111 2.62 5.07 -12.39
N ILE A 112 1.50 5.31 -11.73
CA ILE A 112 0.34 4.42 -11.67
C ILE A 112 -0.49 4.59 -12.94
N SER A 113 -0.73 3.50 -13.67
CA SER A 113 -1.51 3.50 -14.91
C SER A 113 -3.02 3.68 -14.66
N GLU A 114 -3.78 3.99 -15.72
CA GLU A 114 -5.24 4.17 -15.58
C GLU A 114 -5.96 2.89 -15.16
N ASN A 115 -5.42 1.72 -15.56
CA ASN A 115 -6.08 0.44 -15.32
C ASN A 115 -5.79 -0.14 -13.92
N LEU A 116 -4.73 0.34 -13.22
CA LEU A 116 -4.32 -0.24 -11.95
C LEU A 116 -5.36 0.02 -10.86
N ALA A 117 -5.83 -1.05 -10.25
CA ALA A 117 -6.90 -1.03 -9.26
C ALA A 117 -6.53 -1.73 -7.95
N ASP A 118 -5.70 -2.76 -8.00
CA ASP A 118 -5.45 -3.65 -6.87
C ASP A 118 -3.99 -3.64 -6.44
N PHE A 119 -3.77 -3.75 -5.12
CA PHE A 119 -2.45 -3.89 -4.54
C PHE A 119 -2.42 -5.12 -3.62
N GLY A 120 -1.40 -5.96 -3.81
CA GLY A 120 -1.04 -6.99 -2.86
C GLY A 120 -0.41 -6.42 -1.58
N TYR A 121 0.21 -7.29 -0.79
CA TYR A 121 0.87 -6.88 0.44
C TYR A 121 2.25 -6.27 0.14
N TYR A 122 2.56 -5.12 0.76
CA TYR A 122 3.89 -4.51 0.76
C TYR A 122 4.49 -4.17 -0.61
N PRO A 123 3.70 -3.75 -1.65
CA PRO A 123 4.23 -3.59 -3.00
C PRO A 123 5.36 -2.56 -3.08
N PHE A 124 5.38 -1.56 -2.19
CA PHE A 124 6.36 -0.47 -2.16
C PHE A 124 7.21 -0.44 -0.89
N TYR A 125 7.14 -1.48 -0.05
CA TYR A 125 7.90 -1.51 1.20
C TYR A 125 9.40 -1.46 0.91
N GLY A 126 10.10 -0.53 1.57
CA GLY A 126 11.55 -0.39 1.40
C GLY A 126 12.00 0.32 0.13
N CYS A 127 11.11 0.98 -0.62
CA CYS A 127 11.49 1.88 -1.71
C CYS A 127 12.04 3.20 -1.16
N THR A 128 13.19 3.13 -0.50
CA THR A 128 13.74 4.24 0.32
C THR A 128 14.20 5.47 -0.48
N SER A 129 14.31 5.36 -1.80
CA SER A 129 14.59 6.50 -2.70
C SER A 129 13.35 7.09 -3.35
N LEU A 130 12.15 6.52 -3.12
CA LEU A 130 10.92 6.94 -3.79
C LEU A 130 10.48 8.33 -3.30
N MET A 131 10.41 9.29 -4.22
CA MET A 131 10.10 10.70 -3.95
C MET A 131 8.65 11.06 -4.27
N GLU A 132 8.03 10.37 -5.23
CA GLU A 132 6.64 10.64 -5.60
C GLU A 132 5.98 9.46 -6.32
N PHE A 133 4.68 9.37 -6.13
CA PHE A 133 3.78 8.62 -7.02
C PHE A 133 3.15 9.61 -7.99
N LYS A 134 3.18 9.30 -9.28
CA LYS A 134 2.35 9.95 -10.30
C LYS A 134 1.19 9.03 -10.62
N VAL A 135 0.02 9.59 -10.78
CA VAL A 135 -1.16 8.81 -11.13
C VAL A 135 -1.76 9.34 -12.42
N ASN A 136 -2.03 8.44 -13.37
CA ASN A 136 -2.73 8.79 -14.61
C ASN A 136 -4.06 9.48 -14.25
N GLU A 137 -4.36 10.62 -14.87
CA GLU A 137 -5.54 11.44 -14.55
C GLU A 137 -6.87 10.69 -14.76
N ASN A 138 -6.86 9.68 -15.66
CA ASN A 138 -8.01 8.82 -15.93
C ASN A 138 -8.14 7.64 -14.95
N ASN A 139 -7.17 7.42 -14.04
CA ASN A 139 -7.33 6.35 -13.04
C ASN A 139 -8.57 6.64 -12.20
N PRO A 140 -9.55 5.70 -12.12
CA PRO A 140 -10.81 5.94 -11.44
C PRO A 140 -10.72 5.87 -9.91
N ILE A 141 -9.64 5.29 -9.37
CA ILE A 141 -9.55 4.87 -7.96
C ILE A 141 -8.52 5.70 -7.19
N TYR A 142 -7.39 6.01 -7.82
CA TYR A 142 -6.26 6.66 -7.16
C TYR A 142 -5.95 8.04 -7.72
N THR A 143 -5.25 8.83 -6.92
CA THR A 143 -4.63 10.10 -7.30
C THR A 143 -3.35 10.31 -6.48
N SER A 144 -2.56 11.32 -6.82
CA SER A 144 -1.46 11.78 -5.97
C SER A 144 -1.90 13.03 -5.23
N ASP A 145 -1.48 13.17 -3.98
CA ASP A 145 -1.63 14.42 -3.25
C ASP A 145 -0.49 15.41 -3.55
N SER A 146 -0.50 16.57 -2.89
CA SER A 146 0.53 17.60 -3.06
C SER A 146 1.91 17.16 -2.58
N ASP A 147 1.98 16.17 -1.71
CA ASP A 147 3.23 15.58 -1.21
C ASP A 147 3.70 14.38 -2.05
N GLY A 148 2.99 14.05 -3.13
CA GLY A 148 3.30 12.92 -3.99
C GLY A 148 2.96 11.57 -3.36
N ALA A 149 2.18 11.54 -2.29
CA ALA A 149 1.66 10.30 -1.73
C ALA A 149 0.57 9.72 -2.64
N LEU A 150 0.49 8.40 -2.70
CA LEU A 150 -0.59 7.68 -3.36
C LEU A 150 -1.80 7.66 -2.43
N VAL A 151 -2.90 8.25 -2.88
CA VAL A 151 -4.14 8.36 -2.10
C VAL A 151 -5.34 7.88 -2.90
N GLY A 152 -6.39 7.48 -2.20
CA GLY A 152 -7.69 7.23 -2.82
C GLY A 152 -8.23 8.50 -3.47
N LYS A 153 -8.84 8.38 -4.65
CA LYS A 153 -9.40 9.53 -5.39
C LYS A 153 -10.58 10.19 -4.67
N ASP A 154 -11.20 9.47 -3.74
CA ASP A 154 -12.23 9.99 -2.83
C ASP A 154 -11.65 10.84 -1.67
N GLY A 155 -10.31 10.85 -1.52
CA GLY A 155 -9.62 11.56 -0.46
C GLY A 155 -9.73 10.93 0.92
N LEU A 156 -10.19 9.67 1.02
CA LEU A 156 -10.46 9.04 2.31
C LEU A 156 -9.29 8.19 2.84
N ALA A 157 -8.35 7.77 1.99
CA ALA A 157 -7.28 6.88 2.43
C ALA A 157 -5.91 7.25 1.85
N ILE A 158 -4.86 7.10 2.68
CA ILE A 158 -3.48 7.06 2.21
C ILE A 158 -3.12 5.60 1.91
N MET A 159 -2.74 5.34 0.66
CA MET A 159 -2.33 4.03 0.19
C MET A 159 -0.84 3.78 0.39
N ALA A 160 0.00 4.77 0.07
CA ALA A 160 1.44 4.72 0.26
C ALA A 160 2.05 6.13 0.29
N TYR A 161 2.97 6.36 1.21
CA TYR A 161 3.77 7.57 1.28
C TYR A 161 5.13 7.34 0.60
N PRO A 162 5.65 8.28 -0.19
CA PRO A 162 6.95 8.14 -0.84
C PRO A 162 8.08 8.24 0.19
N THR A 163 8.59 7.09 0.59
CA THR A 163 9.52 6.93 1.73
C THR A 163 10.82 7.74 1.57
N GLY A 164 11.28 7.98 0.32
CA GLY A 164 12.46 8.80 0.05
C GLY A 164 12.34 10.27 0.45
N LYS A 165 11.13 10.81 0.64
CA LYS A 165 10.93 12.16 1.20
C LYS A 165 11.30 12.25 2.67
N ASN A 166 11.09 11.17 3.41
CA ASN A 166 11.53 10.94 4.77
C ASN A 166 11.47 12.20 5.68
N PRO A 167 10.29 12.82 5.86
CA PRO A 167 10.16 14.08 6.58
C PRO A 167 10.32 13.85 8.10
N GLU A 168 10.86 14.85 8.80
CA GLU A 168 10.86 14.83 10.29
C GLU A 168 9.43 14.93 10.87
N LYS A 169 8.53 15.61 10.17
CA LYS A 169 7.13 15.81 10.57
C LYS A 169 6.21 15.68 9.38
N TYR A 170 5.07 15.04 9.60
CA TYR A 170 4.02 14.93 8.60
C TYR A 170 2.65 15.22 9.21
N THR A 171 1.76 15.84 8.44
CA THR A 171 0.38 16.09 8.85
C THR A 171 -0.55 15.55 7.78
N LEU A 172 -1.39 14.57 8.17
CA LEU A 172 -2.41 14.04 7.28
C LEU A 172 -3.46 15.10 6.99
N ALA A 173 -3.96 15.10 5.76
CA ALA A 173 -5.03 16.00 5.35
C ALA A 173 -6.34 15.68 6.12
N ASP A 174 -7.13 16.73 6.34
CA ASP A 174 -8.48 16.58 6.88
C ASP A 174 -9.33 15.68 5.96
N GLY A 175 -10.16 14.83 6.58
CA GLY A 175 -11.01 13.90 5.84
C GLY A 175 -10.41 12.51 5.64
N ILE A 176 -9.11 12.31 5.84
CA ILE A 176 -8.52 10.97 5.82
C ILE A 176 -9.13 10.10 6.92
N VAL A 177 -9.68 8.96 6.53
CA VAL A 177 -10.34 7.97 7.39
C VAL A 177 -9.45 6.75 7.63
N ALA A 178 -8.55 6.43 6.67
CA ALA A 178 -7.74 5.23 6.72
C ALA A 178 -6.28 5.45 6.29
N ILE A 179 -5.38 4.73 6.93
CA ILE A 179 -3.99 4.57 6.51
C ILE A 179 -3.78 3.10 6.16
N ASN A 180 -3.40 2.84 4.91
CA ASN A 180 -3.21 1.48 4.42
C ASN A 180 -1.96 0.82 5.04
N SER A 181 -1.88 -0.51 4.97
CA SER A 181 -0.76 -1.26 5.52
C SER A 181 0.57 -0.79 4.92
N SER A 182 1.58 -0.63 5.78
CA SER A 182 2.94 -0.16 5.44
C SER A 182 3.03 1.22 4.79
N ALA A 183 1.98 2.04 4.84
CA ALA A 183 1.95 3.31 4.11
C ALA A 183 3.09 4.28 4.47
N PHE A 184 3.60 4.25 5.70
CA PHE A 184 4.74 5.05 6.18
C PHE A 184 5.92 4.20 6.63
N ALA A 185 5.94 2.92 6.27
CA ALA A 185 7.04 2.05 6.70
C ALA A 185 8.40 2.57 6.21
N MET A 186 9.43 2.46 7.07
CA MET A 186 10.79 2.92 6.82
C MET A 186 10.97 4.44 6.64
N CYS A 187 10.00 5.26 7.06
CA CYS A 187 10.21 6.71 7.23
C CYS A 187 11.10 6.94 8.46
N SER A 188 12.40 6.67 8.33
CA SER A 188 13.35 6.58 9.44
C SER A 188 13.61 7.91 10.15
N GLU A 189 13.37 9.06 9.50
CA GLU A 189 13.53 10.38 10.11
C GLU A 189 12.22 10.96 10.67
N LEU A 190 11.10 10.27 10.49
CA LEU A 190 9.80 10.73 10.98
C LEU A 190 9.79 10.71 12.51
N LYS A 191 9.69 11.90 13.12
CA LYS A 191 9.64 12.13 14.58
C LYS A 191 8.22 12.35 15.07
N GLU A 192 7.38 12.99 14.25
CA GLU A 192 6.05 13.41 14.62
C GLU A 192 5.10 13.26 13.43
N ILE A 193 3.92 12.72 13.70
CA ILE A 193 2.84 12.68 12.74
C ILE A 193 1.54 13.19 13.38
N ASN A 194 0.83 14.07 12.67
CA ASN A 194 -0.45 14.62 13.10
C ASN A 194 -1.59 13.99 12.30
N PHE A 195 -2.60 13.52 13.01
CA PHE A 195 -3.78 12.88 12.45
C PHE A 195 -5.01 13.78 12.52
N PRO A 196 -5.89 13.73 11.51
CA PRO A 196 -7.17 14.38 11.58
C PRO A 196 -8.15 13.61 12.49
N ASP A 197 -9.14 14.32 13.04
CA ASP A 197 -10.21 13.72 13.85
C ASP A 197 -11.10 12.72 13.07
N SER A 198 -10.94 12.66 11.76
CA SER A 198 -11.64 11.70 10.88
C SER A 198 -11.00 10.33 10.81
N LEU A 199 -9.75 10.16 11.29
CA LEU A 199 -9.02 8.91 11.17
C LEU A 199 -9.65 7.81 12.03
N GLU A 200 -10.09 6.72 11.39
CA GLU A 200 -10.75 5.59 12.05
C GLU A 200 -9.94 4.28 11.98
N TYR A 201 -9.12 4.11 10.93
CA TYR A 201 -8.41 2.86 10.68
C TYR A 201 -6.92 3.06 10.39
N ILE A 202 -6.09 2.21 11.00
CA ILE A 202 -4.64 2.13 10.76
C ILE A 202 -4.29 0.69 10.44
N GLY A 203 -3.69 0.46 9.27
CA GLY A 203 -3.32 -0.86 8.76
C GLY A 203 -2.15 -1.50 9.51
N ASN A 204 -1.73 -2.68 9.04
CA ASN A 204 -0.57 -3.39 9.59
C ASN A 204 0.73 -2.70 9.20
N PHE A 205 1.75 -2.73 10.07
CA PHE A 205 3.12 -2.24 9.79
C PHE A 205 3.20 -0.77 9.32
N VAL A 206 2.19 0.06 9.61
CA VAL A 206 2.10 1.43 9.05
C VAL A 206 3.35 2.25 9.35
N PHE A 207 3.90 2.18 10.55
CA PHE A 207 5.11 2.89 10.97
C PHE A 207 6.28 1.94 11.27
N SER A 208 6.28 0.76 10.67
CA SER A 208 7.40 -0.18 10.83
C SER A 208 8.70 0.47 10.38
N GLU A 209 9.78 0.29 11.16
CA GLU A 209 11.11 0.86 10.91
C GLU A 209 11.15 2.41 10.88
N CYS A 210 10.18 3.10 11.49
CA CYS A 210 10.24 4.53 11.75
C CYS A 210 11.15 4.79 12.98
N THR A 211 12.45 4.66 12.79
CA THR A 211 13.43 4.59 13.89
C THR A 211 13.58 5.89 14.68
N SER A 212 13.15 7.04 14.17
CA SER A 212 13.17 8.33 14.86
C SER A 212 11.83 8.72 15.48
N LEU A 213 10.81 7.86 15.40
CA LEU A 213 9.47 8.19 15.90
C LEU A 213 9.44 8.12 17.44
N GLU A 214 9.43 9.30 18.08
CA GLU A 214 9.54 9.43 19.54
C GLU A 214 8.20 9.24 20.25
N SER A 215 7.12 9.73 19.66
CA SER A 215 5.77 9.65 20.23
C SER A 215 4.71 9.77 19.17
N ILE A 216 3.54 9.18 19.44
CA ILE A 216 2.37 9.27 18.60
C ILE A 216 1.13 9.44 19.46
N THR A 217 0.21 10.29 19.02
CA THR A 217 -1.08 10.46 19.68
C THR A 217 -2.18 10.23 18.66
N PHE A 218 -2.95 9.18 18.84
CA PHE A 218 -4.09 8.89 17.99
C PHE A 218 -5.32 9.70 18.44
N PRO A 219 -6.16 10.17 17.49
CA PRO A 219 -7.44 10.74 17.83
C PRO A 219 -8.40 9.70 18.40
N ASP A 220 -9.40 10.14 19.16
CA ASP A 220 -10.41 9.26 19.79
C ASP A 220 -11.26 8.50 18.74
N SER A 221 -11.24 8.94 17.50
CA SER A 221 -11.93 8.31 16.36
C SER A 221 -11.31 6.97 15.93
N VAL A 222 -10.02 6.73 16.23
CA VAL A 222 -9.36 5.48 15.84
C VAL A 222 -9.99 4.29 16.53
N SER A 223 -10.64 3.46 15.74
CA SER A 223 -11.41 2.30 16.20
C SER A 223 -10.75 0.96 15.86
N ALA A 224 -9.79 0.98 14.94
CA ALA A 224 -9.06 -0.21 14.50
C ALA A 224 -7.58 0.09 14.26
N LEU A 225 -6.73 -0.70 14.91
CA LEU A 225 -5.27 -0.64 14.80
C LEU A 225 -4.77 -2.01 14.36
N GLY A 226 -3.99 -2.02 13.29
CA GLY A 226 -3.39 -3.24 12.73
C GLY A 226 -2.31 -3.84 13.62
N LYS A 227 -1.73 -4.94 13.14
CA LYS A 227 -0.62 -5.64 13.82
C LYS A 227 0.71 -4.97 13.46
N PHE A 228 1.69 -5.03 14.37
CA PHE A 228 3.08 -4.60 14.14
C PHE A 228 3.24 -3.16 13.67
N VAL A 229 2.30 -2.28 14.02
CA VAL A 229 2.27 -0.89 13.55
C VAL A 229 3.58 -0.14 13.82
N PHE A 230 4.27 -0.47 14.91
CA PHE A 230 5.51 0.15 15.36
C PHE A 230 6.69 -0.82 15.40
N SER A 231 6.66 -1.90 14.63
CA SER A 231 7.78 -2.83 14.56
C SER A 231 9.06 -2.08 14.14
N GLY A 232 10.17 -2.27 14.85
CA GLY A 232 11.43 -1.60 14.53
C GLY A 232 11.51 -0.10 14.88
N CYS A 233 10.51 0.49 15.54
CA CYS A 233 10.64 1.82 16.13
C CYS A 233 11.52 1.74 17.39
N THR A 234 12.65 2.50 17.41
CA THR A 234 13.70 2.37 18.44
C THR A 234 13.95 3.62 19.28
N SER A 235 13.21 4.70 19.03
CA SER A 235 13.33 5.98 19.77
C SER A 235 12.49 6.03 21.00
#